data_30bf48c9ffc93627b1b72273684a0c65
#
_entry.id   30bf48c9ffc93627b1b72273684a0c65
#
_cell.length_a   1.000
_cell.length_b   1.000
_cell.length_c   1.000
_cell.angle_alpha   90.00
_cell.angle_beta   90.00
_cell.angle_gamma   90.00
#
_symmetry.space_group_name_H-M   'P 1'
#
loop_
_entity.id
_entity.type
_entity.pdbx_description
1 polymer ?
#
loop_
_entity_poly.entity_id
_entity_poly.type
_entity_poly.pdbx_seq_one_letter_code
_entity_poly.pdbx_strand_id
1 'polypeptide(L)'
;MKPMGGSEILYLNMLKHVGSEWSDQINLILSFCFHEQIDPNKINVVWQHLNTNEEICVGMKDPTFVEAIDYFIFVSHWQFNKFKQEFNVPAYKSIVLRNAVEPIPFVEKSKTGKLKLVYTSTPWRGLDVILKSLMILDRDDVELDVFSSTKIYGEHFVKITQGQFDWLFDHARTQKNVNFHEYQPNDIVRACVQQAHIFPYPSTFEETSCLSAIEAATAGCQILTTNLGALPETCNDWATYVPHGPNREVLAERFAIELEKTINNYWNEDNQQQLIAQSHHYHNYWSWERRANEWSNFFNTITK
;
A
#
# COMPACT_ATOMS: atom_id res chain seq x y z
N MET A 1 10.45 16.70 9.10
CA MET A 1 9.32 15.86 9.54
C MET A 1 9.91 14.49 9.89
N LYS A 2 9.52 13.84 10.98
CA LYS A 2 9.99 12.47 11.27
C LYS A 2 9.46 11.52 10.19
N PRO A 3 10.26 10.54 9.75
CA PRO A 3 9.76 9.48 8.87
C PRO A 3 8.58 8.76 9.53
N MET A 4 7.54 8.45 8.77
CA MET A 4 6.35 7.76 9.26
C MET A 4 5.97 6.66 8.29
N GLY A 5 5.64 5.49 8.82
CA GLY A 5 5.08 4.39 8.05
C GLY A 5 3.60 4.58 7.70
N GLY A 6 3.06 3.66 6.90
CA GLY A 6 1.67 3.74 6.46
C GLY A 6 0.66 3.71 7.61
N SER A 7 0.92 2.92 8.65
CA SER A 7 0.00 2.78 9.81
C SER A 7 -0.09 4.07 10.61
N GLU A 8 1.03 4.77 10.84
CA GLU A 8 1.05 6.05 11.54
C GLU A 8 0.32 7.14 10.74
N ILE A 9 0.52 7.17 9.43
CA ILE A 9 -0.19 8.10 8.53
C ILE A 9 -1.69 7.85 8.58
N LEU A 10 -2.12 6.59 8.52
CA LEU A 10 -3.52 6.20 8.62
C LEU A 10 -4.13 6.62 9.96
N TYR A 11 -3.43 6.40 11.07
CA TYR A 11 -3.90 6.79 12.40
C TYR A 11 -4.06 8.29 12.54
N LEU A 12 -3.08 9.08 12.08
CA LEU A 12 -3.16 10.54 12.13
C LEU A 12 -4.31 11.08 11.27
N ASN A 13 -4.52 10.52 10.10
CA ASN A 13 -5.65 10.90 9.26
C ASN A 13 -6.99 10.48 9.88
N MET A 14 -7.06 9.31 10.52
CA MET A 14 -8.25 8.90 11.26
C MET A 14 -8.58 9.90 12.36
N LEU A 15 -7.60 10.31 13.17
CA LEU A 15 -7.79 11.35 14.18
C LEU A 15 -8.25 12.70 13.59
N LYS A 16 -7.69 13.08 12.44
CA LYS A 16 -8.06 14.33 11.75
C LYS A 16 -9.52 14.35 11.29
N HIS A 17 -10.02 13.22 10.81
CA HIS A 17 -11.34 13.13 10.17
C HIS A 17 -12.45 12.61 11.07
N VAL A 18 -12.11 11.81 12.09
CA VAL A 18 -13.07 11.16 13.02
C VAL A 18 -13.06 11.83 14.38
N GLY A 19 -11.95 12.50 14.75
CA GLY A 19 -11.76 13.03 16.11
C GLY A 19 -11.20 11.97 17.06
N SER A 20 -11.20 12.29 18.35
CA SER A 20 -10.62 11.44 19.41
C SER A 20 -11.57 11.16 20.59
N GLU A 21 -12.82 11.59 20.53
CA GLU A 21 -13.82 11.46 21.60
C GLU A 21 -14.09 10.00 21.99
N TRP A 22 -13.92 9.09 21.06
CA TRP A 22 -14.02 7.64 21.29
C TRP A 22 -12.95 7.09 22.25
N SER A 23 -11.82 7.77 22.40
CA SER A 23 -10.62 7.28 23.11
C SER A 23 -10.82 7.13 24.62
N ASP A 24 -11.85 7.76 25.20
CA ASP A 24 -12.19 7.57 26.61
C ASP A 24 -12.71 6.15 26.90
N GLN A 25 -13.41 5.55 25.96
CA GLN A 25 -14.05 4.24 26.12
C GLN A 25 -13.34 3.13 25.33
N ILE A 26 -12.57 3.48 24.28
CA ILE A 26 -11.94 2.53 23.39
C ILE A 26 -10.42 2.63 23.48
N ASN A 27 -9.77 1.49 23.62
CA ASN A 27 -8.33 1.31 23.47
C ASN A 27 -8.05 0.79 22.05
N LEU A 28 -7.61 1.68 21.13
CA LEU A 28 -7.30 1.31 19.75
C LEU A 28 -5.83 0.90 19.63
N ILE A 29 -5.58 -0.38 19.43
CA ILE A 29 -4.26 -0.99 19.33
C ILE A 29 -3.87 -1.08 17.85
N LEU A 30 -2.77 -0.40 17.46
CA LEU A 30 -2.27 -0.41 16.09
C LEU A 30 -1.32 -1.59 15.85
N SER A 31 -1.83 -2.70 15.36
CA SER A 31 -1.08 -3.90 14.93
C SER A 31 -0.25 -4.61 16.00
N PHE A 32 -0.03 -4.00 17.18
CA PHE A 32 0.78 -4.58 18.26
C PHE A 32 -0.03 -5.59 19.05
N CYS A 33 0.26 -6.88 18.86
CA CYS A 33 -0.50 -7.99 19.47
C CYS A 33 0.18 -8.50 20.73
N PHE A 34 0.28 -7.66 21.77
CA PHE A 34 0.87 -8.01 23.05
C PHE A 34 -0.08 -7.69 24.20
N HIS A 35 -0.09 -8.53 25.26
CA HIS A 35 -0.96 -8.36 26.43
C HIS A 35 -0.80 -7.00 27.13
N GLU A 36 0.39 -6.41 27.11
CA GLU A 36 0.69 -5.11 27.69
C GLU A 36 -0.07 -3.95 27.00
N GLN A 37 -0.61 -4.19 25.80
CA GLN A 37 -1.42 -3.19 25.08
C GLN A 37 -2.89 -3.20 25.52
N ILE A 38 -3.34 -4.21 26.26
CA ILE A 38 -4.73 -4.37 26.68
C ILE A 38 -5.02 -3.46 27.84
N ASP A 39 -6.08 -2.64 27.73
CA ASP A 39 -6.62 -1.85 28.83
C ASP A 39 -7.87 -2.56 29.39
N PRO A 40 -7.85 -3.06 30.65
CA PRO A 40 -8.96 -3.80 31.22
C PRO A 40 -10.20 -2.93 31.50
N ASN A 41 -10.07 -1.60 31.40
CA ASN A 41 -11.16 -0.64 31.65
C ASN A 41 -11.80 -0.12 30.37
N LYS A 42 -11.33 -0.56 29.17
CA LYS A 42 -11.78 -0.07 27.88
C LYS A 42 -12.13 -1.22 26.94
N ILE A 43 -12.90 -0.89 25.91
CA ILE A 43 -13.15 -1.79 24.78
C ILE A 43 -11.84 -1.87 23.96
N ASN A 44 -11.24 -3.05 23.91
CA ASN A 44 -9.97 -3.26 23.21
C ASN A 44 -10.21 -3.61 21.74
N VAL A 45 -9.73 -2.74 20.86
CA VAL A 45 -9.90 -2.88 19.41
C VAL A 45 -8.53 -2.96 18.76
N VAL A 46 -8.22 -4.04 18.07
CA VAL A 46 -7.00 -4.18 17.27
C VAL A 46 -7.28 -3.73 15.84
N TRP A 47 -6.62 -2.67 15.39
CA TRP A 47 -6.60 -2.26 13.99
C TRP A 47 -5.36 -2.83 13.31
N GLN A 48 -5.54 -3.91 12.57
CA GLN A 48 -4.44 -4.68 12.00
C GLN A 48 -4.05 -4.19 10.62
N HIS A 49 -2.76 -3.85 10.45
CA HIS A 49 -2.19 -3.44 9.16
C HIS A 49 -1.16 -4.44 8.61
N LEU A 50 -0.65 -5.31 9.48
CA LEU A 50 0.46 -6.21 9.16
C LEU A 50 -0.04 -7.56 8.63
N ASN A 51 0.89 -8.34 8.09
CA ASN A 51 0.63 -9.71 7.69
C ASN A 51 0.87 -10.66 8.88
N THR A 52 0.37 -11.89 8.81
CA THR A 52 0.47 -12.91 9.87
C THR A 52 1.90 -13.35 10.16
N ASN A 53 2.82 -13.23 9.21
CA ASN A 53 4.23 -13.60 9.35
C ASN A 53 5.10 -12.52 10.03
N GLU A 54 4.55 -11.38 10.38
CA GLU A 54 5.28 -10.32 11.09
C GLU A 54 5.45 -10.69 12.58
N GLU A 55 6.66 -10.49 13.12
CA GLU A 55 6.99 -10.84 14.52
C GLU A 55 6.07 -10.16 15.54
N ILE A 56 5.62 -8.95 15.25
CA ILE A 56 4.71 -8.17 16.09
C ILE A 56 3.34 -8.87 16.23
N CYS A 57 2.97 -9.72 15.28
CA CYS A 57 1.73 -10.50 15.32
C CYS A 57 1.84 -11.79 16.15
N VAL A 58 2.99 -12.09 16.71
CA VAL A 58 3.23 -13.37 17.45
C VAL A 58 2.24 -13.58 18.60
N GLY A 59 1.81 -12.52 19.27
CA GLY A 59 0.80 -12.59 20.35
C GLY A 59 -0.56 -13.13 19.88
N MET A 60 -0.88 -13.05 18.60
CA MET A 60 -2.10 -13.67 18.03
C MET A 60 -2.11 -15.21 18.11
N LYS A 61 -0.94 -15.83 18.36
CA LYS A 61 -0.82 -17.27 18.60
C LYS A 61 -1.30 -17.67 20.01
N ASP A 62 -1.43 -16.70 20.91
CA ASP A 62 -1.96 -16.92 22.25
C ASP A 62 -3.49 -16.75 22.22
N PRO A 63 -4.27 -17.82 22.43
CA PRO A 63 -5.73 -17.73 22.46
C PRO A 63 -6.25 -16.76 23.52
N THR A 64 -5.51 -16.58 24.64
CA THR A 64 -5.92 -15.68 25.72
C THR A 64 -5.84 -14.21 25.30
N PHE A 65 -4.87 -13.86 24.46
CA PHE A 65 -4.84 -12.53 23.83
C PHE A 65 -6.03 -12.31 22.90
N VAL A 66 -6.29 -13.27 22.01
CA VAL A 66 -7.43 -13.21 21.07
C VAL A 66 -8.77 -13.11 21.82
N GLU A 67 -8.92 -13.83 22.94
CA GLU A 67 -10.10 -13.79 23.79
C GLU A 67 -10.28 -12.42 24.45
N ALA A 68 -9.20 -11.79 24.92
CA ALA A 68 -9.20 -10.51 25.61
C ALA A 68 -9.45 -9.29 24.68
N ILE A 69 -9.35 -9.45 23.36
CA ILE A 69 -9.70 -8.40 22.40
C ILE A 69 -11.21 -8.45 22.12
N ASP A 70 -11.86 -7.29 22.16
CA ASP A 70 -13.29 -7.17 21.89
C ASP A 70 -13.57 -7.16 20.39
N TYR A 71 -12.76 -6.42 19.60
CA TYR A 71 -12.92 -6.31 18.15
C TYR A 71 -11.59 -6.31 17.40
N PHE A 72 -11.61 -6.93 16.23
CA PHE A 72 -10.51 -6.88 15.26
C PHE A 72 -10.97 -6.16 14.01
N ILE A 73 -10.20 -5.15 13.60
CA ILE A 73 -10.41 -4.43 12.35
C ILE A 73 -9.30 -4.83 11.38
N PHE A 74 -9.71 -5.39 10.25
CA PHE A 74 -8.84 -5.76 9.14
C PHE A 74 -9.01 -4.78 7.99
N VAL A 75 -7.94 -4.56 7.22
CA VAL A 75 -7.96 -3.59 6.12
C VAL A 75 -8.37 -4.21 4.77
N SER A 76 -8.52 -5.53 4.74
CA SER A 76 -9.03 -6.28 3.58
C SER A 76 -9.66 -7.62 4.00
N HIS A 77 -10.52 -8.18 3.15
CA HIS A 77 -11.05 -9.53 3.34
C HIS A 77 -9.95 -10.59 3.19
N TRP A 78 -8.97 -10.35 2.31
CA TRP A 78 -7.81 -11.21 2.19
C TRP A 78 -7.06 -11.33 3.53
N GLN A 79 -6.76 -10.21 4.17
CA GLN A 79 -6.10 -10.17 5.48
C GLN A 79 -6.95 -10.86 6.56
N PHE A 80 -8.23 -10.52 6.65
CA PHE A 80 -9.15 -11.17 7.60
C PHE A 80 -9.14 -12.69 7.44
N ASN A 81 -9.27 -13.20 6.22
CA ASN A 81 -9.30 -14.64 5.97
C ASN A 81 -7.98 -15.31 6.39
N LYS A 82 -6.84 -14.65 6.14
CA LYS A 82 -5.52 -15.14 6.54
C LYS A 82 -5.38 -15.23 8.06
N PHE A 83 -5.76 -14.17 8.79
CA PHE A 83 -5.74 -14.16 10.25
C PHE A 83 -6.72 -15.18 10.85
N LYS A 84 -7.89 -15.33 10.26
CA LYS A 84 -8.84 -16.35 10.66
C LYS A 84 -8.29 -17.77 10.51
N GLN A 85 -7.59 -18.04 9.40
CA GLN A 85 -7.01 -19.36 9.13
C GLN A 85 -5.80 -19.67 10.03
N GLU A 86 -4.93 -18.68 10.26
CA GLU A 86 -3.68 -18.92 10.98
C GLU A 86 -3.82 -18.78 12.50
N PHE A 87 -4.68 -17.89 12.98
CA PHE A 87 -4.81 -17.56 14.41
C PHE A 87 -6.21 -17.85 14.98
N ASN A 88 -7.12 -18.43 14.20
CA ASN A 88 -8.49 -18.73 14.60
C ASN A 88 -9.25 -17.49 15.11
N VAL A 89 -8.99 -16.30 14.55
CA VAL A 89 -9.66 -15.07 14.96
C VAL A 89 -11.17 -15.22 14.73
N PRO A 90 -12.02 -14.96 15.76
CA PRO A 90 -13.46 -15.16 15.65
C PRO A 90 -14.10 -14.17 14.67
N ALA A 91 -14.90 -14.69 13.73
CA ALA A 91 -15.56 -13.85 12.75
C ALA A 91 -16.55 -12.84 13.37
N TYR A 92 -17.19 -13.19 14.49
CA TYR A 92 -18.14 -12.32 15.18
C TYR A 92 -17.50 -11.13 15.89
N LYS A 93 -16.17 -11.17 16.13
CA LYS A 93 -15.36 -10.04 16.63
C LYS A 93 -14.66 -9.27 15.52
N SER A 94 -14.82 -9.66 14.25
CA SER A 94 -14.01 -9.17 13.14
C SER A 94 -14.82 -8.32 12.17
N ILE A 95 -14.21 -7.20 11.78
CA ILE A 95 -14.80 -6.25 10.84
C ILE A 95 -13.73 -5.89 9.79
N VAL A 96 -14.14 -5.72 8.54
CA VAL A 96 -13.27 -5.18 7.50
C VAL A 96 -13.61 -3.72 7.28
N LEU A 97 -12.72 -2.83 7.75
CA LEU A 97 -12.72 -1.41 7.45
C LEU A 97 -11.49 -1.10 6.58
N ARG A 98 -11.73 -0.85 5.30
CA ARG A 98 -10.64 -0.60 4.34
C ARG A 98 -9.88 0.67 4.69
N ASN A 99 -8.62 0.71 4.28
CA ASN A 99 -7.82 1.92 4.36
C ASN A 99 -8.44 3.07 3.55
N ALA A 100 -7.99 4.29 3.84
CA ALA A 100 -8.33 5.47 3.08
C ALA A 100 -7.07 6.29 2.81
N VAL A 101 -7.13 7.11 1.76
CA VAL A 101 -6.11 8.08 1.43
C VAL A 101 -6.72 9.48 1.35
N GLU A 102 -5.89 10.50 1.47
CA GLU A 102 -6.24 11.82 0.92
C GLU A 102 -6.08 11.72 -0.59
N PRO A 103 -7.12 11.82 -1.41
CA PRO A 103 -6.98 11.60 -2.84
C PRO A 103 -5.99 12.57 -3.49
N ILE A 104 -5.20 12.08 -4.44
CA ILE A 104 -4.38 12.93 -5.30
C ILE A 104 -5.27 13.42 -6.46
N PRO A 105 -5.43 14.73 -6.67
CA PRO A 105 -6.27 15.23 -7.74
C PRO A 105 -5.83 14.72 -9.11
N PHE A 106 -6.78 14.27 -9.91
CA PHE A 106 -6.52 13.94 -11.31
C PHE A 106 -6.06 15.19 -12.09
N VAL A 107 -5.03 15.00 -12.89
CA VAL A 107 -4.57 16.00 -13.86
C VAL A 107 -4.41 15.34 -15.22
N GLU A 108 -4.66 16.09 -16.28
CA GLU A 108 -4.38 15.62 -17.62
C GLU A 108 -2.88 15.41 -17.79
N LYS A 109 -2.49 14.20 -18.23
CA LYS A 109 -1.08 13.84 -18.35
C LYS A 109 -0.47 14.45 -19.59
N SER A 110 0.83 14.78 -19.52
CA SER A 110 1.57 15.33 -20.65
C SER A 110 1.65 14.31 -21.81
N LYS A 111 1.29 14.73 -23.00
CA LYS A 111 1.45 13.95 -24.24
C LYS A 111 2.81 14.13 -24.88
N THR A 112 3.66 14.98 -24.32
CA THR A 112 5.00 15.27 -24.85
C THR A 112 6.08 14.77 -23.91
N GLY A 113 7.21 14.34 -24.49
CA GLY A 113 8.30 13.78 -23.72
C GLY A 113 8.14 12.29 -23.45
N LYS A 114 8.83 11.80 -22.44
CA LYS A 114 8.79 10.38 -22.03
C LYS A 114 7.53 10.06 -21.25
N LEU A 115 7.02 8.83 -21.36
CA LEU A 115 6.05 8.31 -20.42
C LEU A 115 6.68 8.16 -19.03
N LYS A 116 6.07 8.78 -18.03
CA LYS A 116 6.56 8.77 -16.65
C LYS A 116 5.97 7.60 -15.89
N LEU A 117 6.84 6.77 -15.38
CA LEU A 117 6.52 5.69 -14.47
C LEU A 117 6.90 6.10 -13.05
N VAL A 118 6.21 5.59 -12.03
CA VAL A 118 6.56 5.90 -10.64
C VAL A 118 6.50 4.65 -9.76
N TYR A 119 7.54 4.43 -8.95
CA TYR A 119 7.60 3.39 -7.92
C TYR A 119 7.76 4.05 -6.54
N THR A 120 6.81 3.80 -5.63
CA THR A 120 6.75 4.44 -4.31
C THR A 120 6.63 3.40 -3.19
N SER A 121 7.65 2.57 -3.03
CA SER A 121 7.62 1.51 -2.02
C SER A 121 9.03 1.16 -1.53
N THR A 122 9.08 0.29 -0.51
CA THR A 122 10.34 -0.21 0.06
C THR A 122 11.07 -1.14 -0.91
N PRO A 123 12.40 -1.30 -0.78
CA PRO A 123 13.20 -2.02 -1.77
C PRO A 123 12.82 -3.50 -1.93
N TRP A 124 12.37 -4.18 -0.87
CA TRP A 124 12.04 -5.61 -0.91
C TRP A 124 10.70 -5.92 -1.56
N ARG A 125 9.89 -4.91 -1.91
CA ARG A 125 8.56 -5.07 -2.49
C ARG A 125 8.56 -5.10 -4.02
N GLY A 126 9.70 -5.47 -4.65
CA GLY A 126 9.81 -5.67 -6.08
C GLY A 126 10.57 -4.58 -6.84
N LEU A 127 11.38 -3.75 -6.15
CA LEU A 127 12.24 -2.76 -6.82
C LEU A 127 13.22 -3.44 -7.78
N ASP A 128 13.82 -4.57 -7.38
CA ASP A 128 14.70 -5.37 -8.23
C ASP A 128 13.99 -5.90 -9.49
N VAL A 129 12.72 -6.27 -9.35
CA VAL A 129 11.91 -6.79 -10.46
C VAL A 129 11.63 -5.68 -11.48
N ILE A 130 11.18 -4.48 -11.03
CA ILE A 130 10.89 -3.39 -11.98
C ILE A 130 12.17 -2.88 -12.67
N LEU A 131 13.29 -2.77 -11.96
CA LEU A 131 14.56 -2.37 -12.56
C LEU A 131 14.99 -3.37 -13.63
N LYS A 132 14.89 -4.68 -13.33
CA LYS A 132 15.19 -5.72 -14.32
C LYS A 132 14.22 -5.71 -15.49
N SER A 133 12.94 -5.47 -15.27
CA SER A 133 11.95 -5.36 -16.34
C SER A 133 12.27 -4.21 -17.30
N LEU A 134 12.72 -3.07 -16.79
CA LEU A 134 13.15 -1.93 -17.62
C LEU A 134 14.44 -2.22 -18.41
N MET A 135 15.38 -3.00 -17.84
CA MET A 135 16.54 -3.46 -18.58
C MET A 135 16.17 -4.37 -19.77
N ILE A 136 15.19 -5.26 -19.55
CA ILE A 136 14.69 -6.16 -20.62
C ILE A 136 13.99 -5.36 -21.72
N LEU A 137 13.22 -4.33 -21.34
CA LEU A 137 12.52 -3.47 -22.30
C LEU A 137 13.44 -2.61 -23.14
N ASP A 138 14.55 -2.13 -22.57
CA ASP A 138 15.55 -1.23 -23.20
C ASP A 138 14.95 -0.09 -24.05
N ARG A 139 13.96 0.62 -23.48
CA ARG A 139 13.23 1.72 -24.16
C ARG A 139 13.76 3.07 -23.75
N ASP A 140 13.82 4.01 -24.69
CA ASP A 140 14.24 5.40 -24.47
C ASP A 140 13.08 6.38 -24.24
N ASP A 141 11.86 5.96 -24.53
CA ASP A 141 10.65 6.78 -24.47
C ASP A 141 9.90 6.69 -23.13
N VAL A 142 10.54 6.04 -22.14
CA VAL A 142 10.03 5.95 -20.77
C VAL A 142 11.06 6.43 -19.76
N GLU A 143 10.61 6.87 -18.60
CA GLU A 143 11.44 7.13 -17.42
C GLU A 143 10.73 6.68 -16.15
N LEU A 144 11.48 6.14 -15.18
CA LEU A 144 10.97 5.69 -13.88
C LEU A 144 11.50 6.57 -12.76
N ASP A 145 10.60 7.22 -12.04
CA ASP A 145 10.90 7.86 -10.76
C ASP A 145 10.78 6.85 -9.63
N VAL A 146 11.85 6.65 -8.86
CA VAL A 146 11.90 5.67 -7.75
C VAL A 146 12.04 6.39 -6.42
N PHE A 147 11.02 6.28 -5.59
CA PHE A 147 11.02 6.70 -4.19
C PHE A 147 11.07 5.45 -3.31
N SER A 148 12.28 5.05 -2.91
CA SER A 148 12.48 3.82 -2.15
C SER A 148 13.57 4.01 -1.09
N SER A 149 13.26 3.64 0.16
CA SER A 149 14.19 3.76 1.28
C SER A 149 13.76 2.88 2.45
N THR A 150 14.72 2.51 3.30
CA THR A 150 14.48 1.88 4.60
C THR A 150 14.22 2.91 5.72
N LYS A 151 14.49 4.20 5.47
CA LYS A 151 14.41 5.29 6.47
C LYS A 151 12.98 5.52 7.01
N ILE A 152 11.95 5.12 6.27
CA ILE A 152 10.54 5.28 6.69
C ILE A 152 10.19 4.54 7.99
N TYR A 153 10.94 3.47 8.32
CA TYR A 153 10.75 2.69 9.55
C TYR A 153 11.63 3.13 10.73
N GLY A 154 12.32 4.28 10.59
CA GLY A 154 13.12 4.88 11.64
C GLY A 154 14.55 4.36 11.74
N GLU A 155 15.35 4.98 12.64
CA GLU A 155 16.78 4.73 12.75
C GLU A 155 17.14 3.29 13.14
N HIS A 156 16.31 2.66 13.97
CA HIS A 156 16.56 1.28 14.40
C HIS A 156 16.51 0.33 13.18
N PHE A 157 15.48 0.48 12.35
CA PHE A 157 15.30 -0.34 11.14
C PHE A 157 16.44 -0.09 10.14
N VAL A 158 16.86 1.16 9.96
CA VAL A 158 18.01 1.50 9.11
C VAL A 158 19.27 0.78 9.57
N LYS A 159 19.53 0.72 10.90
CA LYS A 159 20.71 0.04 11.45
C LYS A 159 20.71 -1.47 11.21
N ILE A 160 19.57 -2.15 11.41
CA ILE A 160 19.49 -3.60 11.21
C ILE A 160 19.47 -4.01 9.74
N THR A 161 19.09 -3.12 8.82
CA THR A 161 19.10 -3.36 7.37
C THR A 161 20.29 -2.71 6.66
N GLN A 162 21.26 -2.18 7.41
CA GLN A 162 22.41 -1.47 6.85
C GLN A 162 23.17 -2.35 5.85
N GLY A 163 23.39 -1.81 4.65
CA GLY A 163 24.10 -2.49 3.57
C GLY A 163 23.26 -3.55 2.81
N GLN A 164 22.14 -3.98 3.33
CA GLN A 164 21.35 -5.07 2.72
C GLN A 164 20.83 -4.72 1.31
N PHE A 165 20.50 -3.44 1.08
CA PHE A 165 19.91 -2.97 -0.18
C PHE A 165 20.84 -2.03 -0.97
N ASP A 166 22.08 -1.84 -0.54
CA ASP A 166 23.00 -0.88 -1.18
C ASP A 166 23.23 -1.23 -2.65
N TRP A 167 23.43 -2.51 -2.96
CA TRP A 167 23.57 -3.00 -4.33
C TRP A 167 22.39 -2.64 -5.22
N LEU A 168 21.16 -2.69 -4.66
CA LEU A 168 19.94 -2.40 -5.40
C LEU A 168 19.76 -0.89 -5.61
N PHE A 169 20.10 -0.09 -4.61
CA PHE A 169 20.10 1.36 -4.71
C PHE A 169 21.17 1.87 -5.68
N ASP A 170 22.36 1.27 -5.67
CA ASP A 170 23.43 1.59 -6.63
C ASP A 170 23.02 1.22 -8.05
N HIS A 171 22.35 0.08 -8.21
CA HIS A 171 21.78 -0.31 -9.49
C HIS A 171 20.75 0.74 -9.98
N ALA A 172 19.82 1.15 -9.11
CA ALA A 172 18.82 2.16 -9.45
C ALA A 172 19.45 3.52 -9.84
N ARG A 173 20.54 3.94 -9.17
CA ARG A 173 21.26 5.20 -9.47
C ARG A 173 21.96 5.19 -10.83
N THR A 174 22.40 4.03 -11.27
CA THR A 174 23.21 3.90 -12.49
C THR A 174 22.42 3.46 -13.71
N GLN A 175 21.20 2.96 -13.51
CA GLN A 175 20.38 2.46 -14.60
C GLN A 175 19.83 3.60 -15.45
N LYS A 176 19.95 3.43 -16.77
CA LYS A 176 19.37 4.33 -17.78
C LYS A 176 17.86 4.48 -17.54
N ASN A 177 17.36 5.69 -17.72
CA ASN A 177 15.94 6.04 -17.58
C ASN A 177 15.35 5.81 -16.17
N VAL A 178 16.18 5.75 -15.13
CA VAL A 178 15.75 5.68 -13.73
C VAL A 178 16.23 6.92 -12.98
N ASN A 179 15.30 7.60 -12.32
CA ASN A 179 15.56 8.73 -11.42
C ASN A 179 15.38 8.23 -9.99
N PHE A 180 16.47 7.95 -9.29
CA PHE A 180 16.41 7.43 -7.92
C PHE A 180 16.43 8.58 -6.90
N HIS A 181 15.31 8.78 -6.21
CA HIS A 181 15.10 9.91 -5.28
C HIS A 181 15.32 9.56 -3.81
N GLU A 182 15.55 8.28 -3.47
CA GLU A 182 15.63 7.79 -2.09
C GLU A 182 14.38 8.14 -1.27
N TYR A 183 14.60 8.53 0.01
CA TYR A 183 13.54 9.05 0.86
C TYR A 183 13.24 10.51 0.51
N GLN A 184 11.97 10.79 0.25
CA GLN A 184 11.47 12.15 0.09
C GLN A 184 10.25 12.40 0.99
N PRO A 185 9.97 13.64 1.36
CA PRO A 185 8.71 14.02 2.01
C PRO A 185 7.50 13.62 1.18
N ASN A 186 6.40 13.28 1.85
CA ASN A 186 5.22 12.72 1.18
C ASN A 186 4.59 13.68 0.14
N ASP A 187 4.64 14.98 0.36
CA ASP A 187 4.17 16.00 -0.59
C ASP A 187 4.94 15.96 -1.92
N ILE A 188 6.27 15.76 -1.87
CA ILE A 188 7.10 15.60 -3.07
C ILE A 188 6.74 14.30 -3.81
N VAL A 189 6.61 13.18 -3.08
CA VAL A 189 6.21 11.89 -3.66
C VAL A 189 4.85 12.01 -4.35
N ARG A 190 3.86 12.59 -3.68
CA ARG A 190 2.50 12.77 -4.20
C ARG A 190 2.46 13.67 -5.43
N ALA A 191 3.27 14.74 -5.46
CA ALA A 191 3.39 15.60 -6.63
C ALA A 191 3.96 14.85 -7.85
N CYS A 192 4.92 13.95 -7.64
CA CYS A 192 5.44 13.08 -8.69
C CYS A 192 4.39 12.07 -9.16
N VAL A 193 3.70 11.39 -8.23
CA VAL A 193 2.61 10.45 -8.54
C VAL A 193 1.52 11.14 -9.36
N GLN A 194 1.17 12.40 -9.05
CA GLN A 194 0.18 13.18 -9.79
C GLN A 194 0.55 13.34 -11.27
N GLN A 195 1.83 13.44 -11.61
CA GLN A 195 2.31 13.62 -12.98
C GLN A 195 2.64 12.29 -13.69
N ALA A 196 2.69 11.18 -12.96
CA ALA A 196 3.02 9.88 -13.50
C ALA A 196 1.87 9.32 -14.36
N HIS A 197 2.25 8.59 -15.40
CA HIS A 197 1.34 7.91 -16.33
C HIS A 197 1.00 6.50 -15.85
N ILE A 198 2.01 5.75 -15.43
CA ILE A 198 1.90 4.33 -15.07
C ILE A 198 2.49 4.12 -13.67
N PHE A 199 1.82 3.32 -12.87
CA PHE A 199 2.30 2.79 -11.59
C PHE A 199 2.62 1.30 -11.76
N PRO A 200 3.87 0.95 -12.16
CA PRO A 200 4.32 -0.43 -12.29
C PRO A 200 4.76 -0.94 -10.92
N TYR A 201 3.97 -1.81 -10.31
CA TYR A 201 4.21 -2.33 -8.98
C TYR A 201 4.30 -3.87 -8.97
N PRO A 202 5.46 -4.46 -9.35
CA PRO A 202 5.64 -5.90 -9.35
C PRO A 202 5.85 -6.46 -7.94
N SER A 203 4.86 -6.29 -7.06
CA SER A 203 5.00 -6.66 -5.66
C SER A 203 5.37 -8.13 -5.50
N THR A 204 6.41 -8.35 -4.71
CA THR A 204 6.85 -9.68 -4.23
C THR A 204 6.56 -9.86 -2.74
N PHE A 205 5.78 -8.93 -2.17
CA PHE A 205 5.31 -8.93 -0.80
C PHE A 205 3.78 -9.10 -0.79
N GLU A 206 3.27 -9.92 0.11
CA GLU A 206 1.82 -10.09 0.30
C GLU A 206 1.23 -8.83 0.96
N GLU A 207 0.80 -7.88 0.14
CA GLU A 207 0.16 -6.67 0.63
C GLU A 207 -1.14 -6.97 1.37
N THR A 208 -1.35 -6.32 2.50
CA THR A 208 -2.62 -6.35 3.24
C THR A 208 -3.63 -5.33 2.72
N SER A 209 -3.11 -4.20 2.22
CA SER A 209 -3.81 -3.13 1.48
C SER A 209 -2.74 -2.14 0.99
N CYS A 210 -2.63 -1.90 -0.28
CA CYS A 210 -1.54 -1.11 -0.86
C CYS A 210 -1.94 0.37 -0.98
N LEU A 211 -1.52 1.22 -0.02
CA LEU A 211 -1.79 2.66 -0.06
C LEU A 211 -1.22 3.33 -1.31
N SER A 212 0.00 2.95 -1.71
CA SER A 212 0.65 3.50 -2.92
C SER A 212 -0.16 3.23 -4.19
N ALA A 213 -0.76 2.04 -4.32
CA ALA A 213 -1.64 1.71 -5.45
C ALA A 213 -2.95 2.52 -5.40
N ILE A 214 -3.53 2.71 -4.20
CA ILE A 214 -4.72 3.53 -4.03
C ILE A 214 -4.42 4.99 -4.40
N GLU A 215 -3.32 5.56 -3.92
CA GLU A 215 -2.91 6.94 -4.26
C GLU A 215 -2.64 7.10 -5.77
N ALA A 216 -1.93 6.14 -6.38
CA ALA A 216 -1.69 6.14 -7.82
C ALA A 216 -3.00 6.06 -8.63
N ALA A 217 -3.96 5.25 -8.17
CA ALA A 217 -5.28 5.15 -8.80
C ALA A 217 -6.07 6.46 -8.69
N THR A 218 -6.02 7.16 -7.53
CA THR A 218 -6.66 8.48 -7.41
C THR A 218 -6.06 9.51 -8.36
N ALA A 219 -4.74 9.45 -8.57
CA ALA A 219 -4.04 10.33 -9.52
C ALA A 219 -4.30 9.98 -10.99
N GLY A 220 -5.00 8.88 -11.29
CA GLY A 220 -5.25 8.42 -12.65
C GLY A 220 -4.03 7.75 -13.29
N CYS A 221 -3.12 7.18 -12.52
CA CYS A 221 -2.06 6.33 -13.06
C CYS A 221 -2.65 4.99 -13.50
N GLN A 222 -2.21 4.49 -14.66
CA GLN A 222 -2.53 3.12 -15.06
C GLN A 222 -1.76 2.14 -14.16
N ILE A 223 -2.49 1.19 -13.54
CA ILE A 223 -1.90 0.27 -12.58
C ILE A 223 -1.52 -1.04 -13.26
N LEU A 224 -0.25 -1.40 -13.18
CA LEU A 224 0.27 -2.71 -13.55
C LEU A 224 0.89 -3.34 -12.30
N THR A 225 0.35 -4.46 -11.83
CA THR A 225 0.81 -5.07 -10.57
C THR A 225 0.75 -6.60 -10.62
N THR A 226 1.14 -7.25 -9.52
CA THR A 226 0.96 -8.70 -9.35
C THR A 226 -0.37 -9.02 -8.68
N ASN A 227 -0.82 -10.26 -8.79
CA ASN A 227 -2.02 -10.76 -8.13
C ASN A 227 -1.74 -11.30 -6.71
N LEU A 228 -0.74 -10.73 -6.00
CA LEU A 228 -0.27 -11.21 -4.70
C LEU A 228 -0.96 -10.48 -3.54
N GLY A 229 -1.31 -11.23 -2.49
CA GLY A 229 -1.93 -10.67 -1.29
C GLY A 229 -3.29 -10.03 -1.58
N ALA A 230 -3.54 -8.88 -0.98
CA ALA A 230 -4.76 -8.11 -1.16
C ALA A 230 -4.74 -7.17 -2.38
N LEU A 231 -3.74 -7.23 -3.26
CA LEU A 231 -3.69 -6.39 -4.46
C LEU A 231 -4.91 -6.58 -5.36
N PRO A 232 -5.40 -7.83 -5.62
CA PRO A 232 -6.64 -8.01 -6.38
C PRO A 232 -7.87 -7.38 -5.71
N GLU A 233 -7.95 -7.36 -4.38
CA GLU A 233 -9.03 -6.70 -3.65
C GLU A 233 -8.89 -5.17 -3.66
N THR A 234 -7.65 -4.67 -3.61
CA THR A 234 -7.35 -3.23 -3.59
C THR A 234 -7.53 -2.59 -4.97
N CYS A 235 -7.04 -3.25 -6.01
CA CYS A 235 -7.01 -2.70 -7.37
C CYS A 235 -8.17 -3.18 -8.24
N ASN A 236 -8.82 -4.31 -7.90
CA ASN A 236 -9.99 -4.86 -8.60
C ASN A 236 -9.77 -4.89 -10.14
N ASP A 237 -10.79 -4.64 -10.92
CA ASP A 237 -10.73 -4.63 -12.39
C ASP A 237 -10.06 -3.37 -12.98
N TRP A 238 -9.53 -2.49 -12.12
CA TRP A 238 -8.82 -1.28 -12.54
C TRP A 238 -7.33 -1.50 -12.85
N ALA A 239 -6.79 -2.67 -12.51
CA ALA A 239 -5.38 -3.00 -12.74
C ALA A 239 -5.19 -4.11 -13.76
N THR A 240 -4.06 -4.06 -14.46
CA THR A 240 -3.53 -5.22 -15.18
C THR A 240 -2.69 -6.05 -14.22
N TYR A 241 -2.91 -7.36 -14.19
CA TYR A 241 -2.22 -8.27 -13.28
C TYR A 241 -1.24 -9.18 -14.00
N VAL A 242 -0.01 -9.20 -13.49
CA VAL A 242 0.99 -10.21 -13.84
C VAL A 242 0.94 -11.31 -12.77
N PRO A 243 0.70 -12.57 -13.14
CA PRO A 243 0.71 -13.66 -12.18
C PRO A 243 2.05 -13.73 -11.44
N HIS A 244 2.00 -13.73 -10.10
CA HIS A 244 3.18 -13.90 -9.26
C HIS A 244 3.88 -15.21 -9.64
N GLY A 245 5.17 -15.13 -9.97
CA GLY A 245 5.94 -16.24 -10.51
C GLY A 245 6.71 -17.02 -9.44
N PRO A 246 7.31 -18.16 -9.80
CA PRO A 246 8.09 -19.01 -8.89
C PRO A 246 9.39 -18.34 -8.43
N ASN A 247 9.90 -17.40 -9.19
CA ASN A 247 11.08 -16.61 -8.86
C ASN A 247 11.02 -15.21 -9.49
N ARG A 248 11.89 -14.32 -9.00
CA ARG A 248 11.93 -12.90 -9.40
C ARG A 248 12.38 -12.69 -10.85
N GLU A 249 13.20 -13.58 -11.42
CA GLU A 249 13.66 -13.53 -12.78
C GLU A 249 12.51 -13.70 -13.77
N VAL A 250 11.77 -14.80 -13.61
CA VAL A 250 10.59 -15.10 -14.44
C VAL A 250 9.51 -14.02 -14.26
N LEU A 251 9.36 -13.50 -13.03
CA LEU A 251 8.43 -12.39 -12.80
C LEU A 251 8.85 -11.14 -13.57
N ALA A 252 10.14 -10.79 -13.58
CA ALA A 252 10.64 -9.62 -14.30
C ALA A 252 10.44 -9.73 -15.82
N GLU A 253 10.66 -10.92 -16.39
CA GLU A 253 10.40 -11.17 -17.81
C GLU A 253 8.91 -11.01 -18.17
N ARG A 254 8.01 -11.62 -17.37
CA ARG A 254 6.57 -11.49 -17.57
C ARG A 254 6.09 -10.05 -17.37
N PHE A 255 6.63 -9.38 -16.37
CA PHE A 255 6.28 -8.00 -16.06
C PHE A 255 6.75 -7.05 -17.18
N ALA A 256 7.92 -7.29 -17.77
CA ALA A 256 8.40 -6.54 -18.93
C ALA A 256 7.45 -6.65 -20.12
N ILE A 257 6.96 -7.87 -20.43
CA ILE A 257 6.02 -8.10 -21.54
C ILE A 257 4.72 -7.30 -21.32
N GLU A 258 4.14 -7.36 -20.11
CA GLU A 258 2.89 -6.65 -19.83
C GLU A 258 3.11 -5.13 -19.71
N LEU A 259 4.28 -4.69 -19.21
CA LEU A 259 4.65 -3.29 -19.16
C LEU A 259 4.80 -2.71 -20.58
N GLU A 260 5.39 -3.46 -21.51
CA GLU A 260 5.48 -3.06 -22.93
C GLU A 260 4.11 -2.84 -23.54
N LYS A 261 3.18 -3.78 -23.33
CA LYS A 261 1.79 -3.65 -23.80
C LYS A 261 1.11 -2.42 -23.19
N THR A 262 1.31 -2.21 -21.89
CA THR A 262 0.75 -1.07 -21.14
C THR A 262 1.25 0.24 -21.71
N ILE A 263 2.56 0.37 -21.97
CA ILE A 263 3.19 1.55 -22.56
C ILE A 263 2.64 1.81 -23.97
N ASN A 264 2.62 0.79 -24.81
CA ASN A 264 2.20 0.91 -26.21
C ASN A 264 0.72 1.32 -26.35
N ASN A 265 -0.13 0.92 -25.39
CA ASN A 265 -1.56 1.21 -25.41
C ASN A 265 -1.96 2.37 -24.49
N TYR A 266 -1.01 3.05 -23.83
CA TYR A 266 -1.32 4.05 -22.83
C TYR A 266 -2.25 5.15 -23.37
N TRP A 267 -1.97 5.67 -24.56
CA TRP A 267 -2.71 6.76 -25.19
C TRP A 267 -3.97 6.33 -25.97
N ASN A 268 -4.34 5.04 -25.91
CA ASN A 268 -5.61 4.59 -26.48
C ASN A 268 -6.78 5.32 -25.80
N GLU A 269 -7.76 5.75 -26.57
CA GLU A 269 -8.89 6.56 -26.10
C GLU A 269 -9.70 5.82 -25.01
N ASP A 270 -9.98 4.53 -25.20
CA ASP A 270 -10.71 3.73 -24.22
C ASP A 270 -9.92 3.63 -22.90
N ASN A 271 -8.61 3.46 -22.98
CA ASN A 271 -7.74 3.46 -21.80
C ASN A 271 -7.78 4.80 -21.06
N GLN A 272 -7.72 5.93 -21.77
CA GLN A 272 -7.78 7.25 -21.13
C GLN A 272 -9.14 7.49 -20.46
N GLN A 273 -10.24 7.06 -21.05
CA GLN A 273 -11.56 7.12 -20.42
C GLN A 273 -11.64 6.23 -19.18
N GLN A 274 -11.06 5.03 -19.24
CA GLN A 274 -10.97 4.12 -18.10
C GLN A 274 -10.16 4.75 -16.94
N LEU A 275 -9.04 5.42 -17.20
CA LEU A 275 -8.23 6.07 -16.17
C LEU A 275 -8.97 7.23 -15.48
N ILE A 276 -9.78 8.00 -16.21
CA ILE A 276 -10.66 9.02 -15.64
C ILE A 276 -11.71 8.37 -14.72
N ALA A 277 -12.37 7.32 -15.20
CA ALA A 277 -13.37 6.59 -14.41
C ALA A 277 -12.75 5.92 -13.16
N GLN A 278 -11.55 5.34 -13.29
CA GLN A 278 -10.77 4.81 -12.18
C GLN A 278 -10.52 5.89 -11.12
N SER A 279 -9.97 7.03 -11.52
CA SER A 279 -9.70 8.14 -10.61
C SER A 279 -10.96 8.56 -9.85
N HIS A 280 -12.10 8.77 -10.55
CA HIS A 280 -13.37 9.10 -9.91
C HIS A 280 -13.84 8.02 -8.93
N HIS A 281 -13.72 6.74 -9.29
CA HIS A 281 -14.08 5.63 -8.41
C HIS A 281 -13.25 5.67 -7.12
N TYR A 282 -11.91 5.82 -7.24
CA TYR A 282 -11.03 5.83 -6.08
C TYR A 282 -11.20 7.06 -5.21
N HIS A 283 -11.45 8.23 -5.77
CA HIS A 283 -11.79 9.44 -5.02
C HIS A 283 -13.03 9.25 -4.14
N ASN A 284 -14.07 8.59 -4.67
CA ASN A 284 -15.32 8.38 -3.93
C ASN A 284 -15.24 7.22 -2.94
N TYR A 285 -14.53 6.14 -3.29
CA TYR A 285 -14.56 4.90 -2.50
C TYR A 285 -13.46 4.82 -1.44
N TRP A 286 -12.25 5.35 -1.73
CA TRP A 286 -11.08 5.22 -0.90
C TRP A 286 -10.70 6.50 -0.15
N SER A 287 -11.55 7.53 -0.17
CA SER A 287 -11.31 8.80 0.53
C SER A 287 -11.58 8.71 2.04
N TRP A 288 -10.91 9.55 2.79
CA TRP A 288 -11.19 9.75 4.21
C TRP A 288 -12.56 10.33 4.48
N GLU A 289 -13.13 11.12 3.56
CA GLU A 289 -14.51 11.63 3.68
C GLU A 289 -15.52 10.49 3.84
N ARG A 290 -15.39 9.45 3.03
CA ARG A 290 -16.23 8.24 3.15
C ARG A 290 -15.86 7.42 4.39
N ARG A 291 -14.57 7.15 4.59
CA ARG A 291 -14.10 6.23 5.61
C ARG A 291 -14.35 6.73 7.03
N ALA A 292 -14.29 8.05 7.25
CA ALA A 292 -14.61 8.67 8.53
C ALA A 292 -16.04 8.32 9.02
N ASN A 293 -17.01 8.30 8.10
CA ASN A 293 -18.38 7.90 8.45
C ASN A 293 -18.46 6.42 8.89
N GLU A 294 -17.71 5.53 8.24
CA GLU A 294 -17.68 4.11 8.62
C GLU A 294 -17.04 3.92 10.00
N TRP A 295 -15.94 4.61 10.28
CA TRP A 295 -15.29 4.62 11.58
C TRP A 295 -16.18 5.18 12.68
N SER A 296 -16.83 6.34 12.45
CA SER A 296 -17.76 6.94 13.40
C SER A 296 -18.93 6.02 13.71
N ASN A 297 -19.51 5.38 12.69
CA ASN A 297 -20.57 4.42 12.86
C ASN A 297 -20.12 3.20 13.68
N PHE A 298 -18.92 2.69 13.41
CA PHE A 298 -18.35 1.59 14.18
C PHE A 298 -18.18 1.97 15.65
N PHE A 299 -17.51 3.07 15.95
CA PHE A 299 -17.31 3.53 17.33
C PHE A 299 -18.62 3.77 18.05
N ASN A 300 -19.58 4.45 17.43
CA ASN A 300 -20.92 4.67 18.01
C ASN A 300 -21.69 3.37 18.26
N THR A 301 -21.43 2.32 17.50
CA THR A 301 -22.11 1.03 17.67
C THR A 301 -21.57 0.27 18.87
N ILE A 302 -20.27 0.30 19.10
CA ILE A 302 -19.64 -0.48 20.16
C ILE A 302 -19.61 0.25 21.52
N THR A 303 -19.85 1.56 21.56
CA THR A 303 -19.89 2.37 22.81
C THR A 303 -21.31 2.55 23.38
N LYS A 304 -22.33 1.99 22.75
CA LYS A 304 -23.71 1.93 23.23
C LYS A 304 -23.91 0.79 24.20
#